data_454899a94d8e9fd2c34cc02678d55856
#
_entry.id   454899a94d8e9fd2c34cc02678d55856
#
_cell.length_a   1.000
_cell.length_b   1.000
_cell.length_c   1.000
_cell.angle_alpha   90.00
_cell.angle_beta   90.00
_cell.angle_gamma   90.00
#
_symmetry.space_group_name_H-M   'P 1'
#
loop_
_entity.id
_entity.type
_entity.pdbx_description
1 polymer ?
#
loop_
_entity_poly.entity_id
_entity_poly.type
_entity_poly.pdbx_seq_one_letter_code
_entity_poly.pdbx_strand_id
1 'polypeptide(L)'
;ITPFVQDWAGPIGLINVVETPEKFERIVILNTWLHHGGFEYSKAIREWRSAATNRQWLAWTRHNLPCGAIVRRALTRAPQKPGHIEAAYEAPFHGNAKSKAGARRFPWCIPFAEPEAGSAMRQANAFENLKTWKGPIHFIFGANDPIFPPSWGRRWSSLVPSSSFDIIENAGHFCQEDAGEEIVSQFLELCKKRPI
;
A
#
# COMPACT_ATOMS: atom_id res chain seq x y z
N ILE A 1 -18.12 -0.72 7.51
CA ILE A 1 -17.15 -1.16 6.47
C ILE A 1 -15.78 -1.32 7.12
N THR A 2 -15.02 -2.36 6.72
CA THR A 2 -13.61 -2.54 7.09
C THR A 2 -12.74 -2.44 5.84
N PRO A 3 -12.02 -1.33 5.59
CA PRO A 3 -11.09 -1.21 4.49
C PRO A 3 -9.78 -1.96 4.81
N PHE A 4 -9.26 -2.65 3.80
CA PHE A 4 -7.89 -3.13 3.77
C PHE A 4 -7.11 -2.25 2.80
N VAL A 5 -6.07 -1.58 3.28
CA VAL A 5 -5.31 -0.63 2.47
C VAL A 5 -3.85 -1.06 2.34
N GLN A 6 -3.37 -1.10 1.09
CA GLN A 6 -2.01 -1.49 0.73
C GLN A 6 -1.48 -0.53 -0.33
N ASP A 7 -0.21 -0.20 -0.32
CA ASP A 7 0.44 0.69 -1.27
C ASP A 7 -0.35 2.00 -1.46
N TRP A 8 -0.72 2.38 -2.66
CA TRP A 8 -1.50 3.60 -2.94
C TRP A 8 -2.89 3.62 -2.31
N ALA A 9 -3.44 2.45 -1.94
CA ALA A 9 -4.69 2.43 -1.19
C ALA A 9 -4.56 3.05 0.21
N GLY A 10 -3.35 3.15 0.79
CA GLY A 10 -3.12 3.93 2.00
C GLY A 10 -3.49 5.40 1.82
N PRO A 11 -2.75 6.17 0.98
CA PRO A 11 -3.08 7.56 0.71
C PRO A 11 -4.52 7.78 0.24
N ILE A 12 -5.02 6.94 -0.66
CA ILE A 12 -6.37 7.10 -1.23
C ILE A 12 -7.45 6.70 -0.22
N GLY A 13 -7.32 5.51 0.38
CA GLY A 13 -8.34 4.93 1.26
C GLY A 13 -8.42 5.64 2.60
N LEU A 14 -7.29 5.92 3.23
CA LEU A 14 -7.27 6.52 4.57
C LEU A 14 -7.73 7.99 4.57
N ILE A 15 -7.53 8.73 3.48
CA ILE A 15 -8.15 10.04 3.33
C ILE A 15 -9.68 9.91 3.37
N ASN A 16 -10.25 8.96 2.62
CA ASN A 16 -11.69 8.73 2.64
C ASN A 16 -12.19 8.28 4.01
N VAL A 17 -11.43 7.42 4.71
CA VAL A 17 -11.78 6.96 6.06
C VAL A 17 -11.93 8.13 7.03
N VAL A 18 -10.99 9.06 7.03
CA VAL A 18 -11.04 10.20 7.96
C VAL A 18 -12.02 11.29 7.55
N GLU A 19 -12.35 11.39 6.27
CA GLU A 19 -13.32 12.36 5.75
C GLU A 19 -14.79 11.88 5.88
N THR A 20 -15.02 10.55 6.00
CA THR A 20 -16.35 9.96 6.17
C THR A 20 -16.33 8.84 7.23
N PRO A 21 -15.92 9.16 8.48
CA PRO A 21 -15.60 8.16 9.49
C PRO A 21 -16.81 7.29 9.90
N GLU A 22 -18.02 7.81 9.74
CA GLU A 22 -19.27 7.10 10.07
C GLU A 22 -19.52 5.84 9.20
N LYS A 23 -18.80 5.71 8.08
CA LYS A 23 -18.90 4.55 7.19
C LYS A 23 -17.98 3.39 7.57
N PHE A 24 -17.02 3.67 8.46
CA PHE A 24 -15.94 2.74 8.76
C PHE A 24 -15.90 2.41 10.25
N GLU A 25 -15.85 1.14 10.55
CA GLU A 25 -15.87 0.60 11.93
C GLU A 25 -14.48 0.14 12.36
N ARG A 26 -13.66 -0.29 11.41
CA ARG A 26 -12.35 -0.87 11.62
C ARG A 26 -11.46 -0.57 10.41
N ILE A 27 -10.16 -0.54 10.60
CA ILE A 27 -9.18 -0.29 9.53
C ILE A 27 -8.10 -1.38 9.59
N VAL A 28 -7.74 -1.94 8.44
CA VAL A 28 -6.57 -2.81 8.28
C VAL A 28 -5.56 -2.12 7.37
N ILE A 29 -4.37 -1.87 7.89
CA ILE A 29 -3.28 -1.19 7.21
C ILE A 29 -2.19 -2.22 6.91
N LEU A 30 -2.03 -2.54 5.64
CA LEU A 30 -0.95 -3.38 5.15
C LEU A 30 0.26 -2.51 4.79
N ASN A 31 1.24 -3.06 4.09
CA ASN A 31 2.43 -2.32 3.63
C ASN A 31 2.04 -1.08 2.80
N THR A 32 2.01 0.07 3.43
CA THR A 32 1.62 1.36 2.85
C THR A 32 2.19 2.54 3.64
N TRP A 33 1.80 3.77 3.26
CA TRP A 33 2.26 5.00 3.91
C TRP A 33 1.17 6.08 3.94
N LEU A 34 1.44 7.12 4.73
CA LEU A 34 0.87 8.46 4.56
C LEU A 34 1.99 9.49 4.64
N HIS A 35 2.01 10.43 3.69
CA HIS A 35 2.94 11.55 3.76
C HIS A 35 2.58 12.47 4.94
N HIS A 36 3.57 12.88 5.71
CA HIS A 36 3.43 13.80 6.83
C HIS A 36 4.76 14.49 7.12
N GLY A 37 4.76 15.51 7.97
CA GLY A 37 5.99 16.18 8.38
C GLY A 37 6.98 15.21 9.01
N GLY A 38 8.21 15.20 8.52
CA GLY A 38 9.26 14.28 8.98
C GLY A 38 9.17 12.84 8.42
N PHE A 39 8.29 12.60 7.42
CA PHE A 39 8.26 11.31 6.75
C PHE A 39 9.46 11.12 5.82
N GLU A 40 10.21 10.04 6.04
CA GLU A 40 11.38 9.70 5.24
C GLU A 40 11.07 8.54 4.30
N TYR A 41 11.16 8.80 3.00
CA TYR A 41 10.97 7.78 1.98
C TYR A 41 12.15 6.79 1.96
N SER A 42 11.86 5.48 1.86
CA SER A 42 12.88 4.46 1.74
C SER A 42 13.75 4.63 0.48
N LYS A 43 14.94 4.03 0.50
CA LYS A 43 15.80 3.99 -0.69
C LYS A 43 15.07 3.33 -1.85
N ALA A 44 14.37 2.23 -1.61
CA ALA A 44 13.65 1.49 -2.65
C ALA A 44 12.56 2.34 -3.33
N ILE A 45 11.77 3.12 -2.58
CA ILE A 45 10.76 3.98 -3.19
C ILE A 45 11.38 5.13 -4.01
N ARG A 46 12.53 5.67 -3.57
CA ARG A 46 13.26 6.69 -4.34
C ARG A 46 13.80 6.14 -5.65
N GLU A 47 14.39 4.95 -5.60
CA GLU A 47 14.91 4.25 -6.79
C GLU A 47 13.78 3.88 -7.75
N TRP A 48 12.67 3.35 -7.23
CA TRP A 48 11.47 3.06 -8.00
C TRP A 48 10.95 4.32 -8.71
N ARG A 49 10.75 5.39 -7.98
CA ARG A 49 10.28 6.66 -8.55
C ARG A 49 11.23 7.17 -9.64
N SER A 50 12.51 7.17 -9.39
CA SER A 50 13.50 7.62 -10.39
C SER A 50 13.47 6.74 -11.65
N ALA A 51 13.44 5.42 -11.50
CA ALA A 51 13.33 4.51 -12.63
C ALA A 51 12.01 4.69 -13.39
N ALA A 52 10.89 4.77 -12.68
CA ALA A 52 9.57 4.88 -13.27
C ALA A 52 9.36 6.20 -14.02
N THR A 53 9.93 7.31 -13.53
CA THR A 53 9.78 8.63 -14.17
C THR A 53 10.78 8.88 -15.32
N ASN A 54 11.92 8.21 -15.32
CA ASN A 54 12.96 8.42 -16.32
C ASN A 54 12.98 7.37 -17.45
N ARG A 55 13.15 6.09 -17.09
CA ARG A 55 13.38 5.01 -18.06
C ARG A 55 12.16 4.14 -18.30
N GLN A 56 11.47 3.74 -17.25
CA GLN A 56 10.32 2.85 -17.38
C GLN A 56 9.13 3.55 -18.03
N TRP A 57 9.06 4.87 -17.96
CA TRP A 57 8.06 5.63 -18.69
C TRP A 57 8.05 5.29 -20.18
N LEU A 58 9.23 5.19 -20.82
CA LEU A 58 9.32 4.77 -22.22
C LEU A 58 8.88 3.32 -22.44
N ALA A 59 9.23 2.41 -21.52
CA ALA A 59 8.81 1.01 -21.61
C ALA A 59 7.28 0.89 -21.53
N TRP A 60 6.64 1.64 -20.65
CA TRP A 60 5.16 1.61 -20.54
C TRP A 60 4.45 2.33 -21.70
N THR A 61 5.03 3.38 -22.27
CA THR A 61 4.42 4.14 -23.36
C THR A 61 4.63 3.51 -24.73
N ARG A 62 5.82 3.01 -25.01
CA ARG A 62 6.19 2.45 -26.30
C ARG A 62 6.06 0.92 -26.37
N HIS A 63 6.38 0.24 -25.28
CA HIS A 63 6.48 -1.23 -25.24
C HIS A 63 5.38 -1.89 -24.42
N ASN A 64 4.42 -1.11 -23.91
CA ASN A 64 3.28 -1.62 -23.12
C ASN A 64 3.71 -2.61 -22.02
N LEU A 65 4.72 -2.23 -21.20
CA LEU A 65 5.26 -3.07 -20.15
C LEU A 65 4.14 -3.71 -19.30
N PRO A 66 4.08 -5.05 -19.16
CA PRO A 66 3.05 -5.71 -18.39
C PRO A 66 3.14 -5.39 -16.89
N CYS A 67 2.07 -4.85 -16.30
CA CYS A 67 1.98 -4.60 -14.87
C CYS A 67 2.07 -5.91 -14.07
N GLY A 68 1.41 -6.96 -14.53
CA GLY A 68 1.43 -8.26 -13.87
C GLY A 68 2.82 -8.88 -13.76
N ALA A 69 3.69 -8.68 -14.77
CA ALA A 69 5.07 -9.14 -14.70
C ALA A 69 5.89 -8.42 -13.62
N ILE A 70 5.58 -7.15 -13.34
CA ILE A 70 6.22 -6.39 -12.25
C ILE A 70 5.79 -6.98 -10.90
N VAL A 71 4.50 -7.20 -10.72
CA VAL A 71 3.95 -7.81 -9.49
C VAL A 71 4.60 -9.17 -9.25
N ARG A 72 4.57 -10.07 -10.24
CA ARG A 72 5.15 -11.41 -10.12
C ARG A 72 6.63 -11.38 -9.69
N ARG A 73 7.42 -10.45 -10.24
CA ARG A 73 8.85 -10.32 -9.89
C ARG A 73 9.09 -9.78 -8.48
N ALA A 74 8.11 -9.09 -7.92
CA ALA A 74 8.19 -8.49 -6.59
C ALA A 74 7.64 -9.40 -5.49
N LEU A 75 7.12 -10.59 -5.83
CA LEU A 75 6.69 -11.57 -4.84
C LEU A 75 7.88 -12.15 -4.09
N THR A 76 7.72 -12.35 -2.80
CA THR A 76 8.69 -13.01 -1.93
C THR A 76 8.50 -14.52 -1.95
N ARG A 77 7.24 -14.97 -1.95
CA ARG A 77 6.90 -16.39 -2.06
C ARG A 77 6.73 -16.77 -3.54
N ALA A 78 7.23 -17.93 -3.92
CA ALA A 78 7.02 -18.44 -5.26
C ALA A 78 5.54 -18.79 -5.47
N PRO A 79 4.85 -18.17 -6.43
CA PRO A 79 3.43 -18.44 -6.64
C PRO A 79 3.25 -19.82 -7.30
N GLN A 80 2.21 -20.54 -6.88
CA GLN A 80 1.85 -21.84 -7.47
C GLN A 80 1.49 -21.72 -8.96
N LYS A 81 0.85 -20.61 -9.34
CA LYS A 81 0.39 -20.33 -10.71
C LYS A 81 0.81 -18.93 -11.15
N PRO A 82 2.08 -18.70 -11.45
CA PRO A 82 2.60 -17.37 -11.75
C PRO A 82 1.89 -16.68 -12.93
N GLY A 83 1.48 -17.42 -13.94
CA GLY A 83 0.73 -16.88 -15.08
C GLY A 83 -0.65 -16.33 -14.71
N HIS A 84 -1.31 -16.87 -13.69
CA HIS A 84 -2.60 -16.36 -13.22
C HIS A 84 -2.45 -14.99 -12.56
N ILE A 85 -1.40 -14.79 -11.77
CA ILE A 85 -1.11 -13.48 -11.15
C ILE A 85 -0.81 -12.44 -12.22
N GLU A 86 0.05 -12.77 -13.18
CA GLU A 86 0.34 -11.86 -14.30
C GLU A 86 -0.93 -11.46 -15.05
N ALA A 87 -1.76 -12.43 -15.41
CA ALA A 87 -3.00 -12.22 -16.13
C ALA A 87 -4.00 -11.38 -15.32
N ALA A 88 -4.16 -11.65 -14.02
CA ALA A 88 -5.07 -10.91 -13.15
C ALA A 88 -4.69 -9.43 -13.04
N TYR A 89 -3.42 -9.14 -12.81
CA TYR A 89 -2.93 -7.76 -12.71
C TYR A 89 -2.83 -7.04 -14.06
N GLU A 90 -2.83 -7.76 -15.17
CA GLU A 90 -2.89 -7.17 -16.50
C GLU A 90 -4.33 -6.96 -17.01
N ALA A 91 -5.28 -7.74 -16.53
CA ALA A 91 -6.68 -7.72 -16.97
C ALA A 91 -7.34 -6.31 -16.99
N PRO A 92 -7.15 -5.43 -15.99
CA PRO A 92 -7.75 -4.09 -16.01
C PRO A 92 -7.28 -3.19 -17.16
N PHE A 93 -6.18 -3.52 -17.80
CA PHE A 93 -5.53 -2.67 -18.80
C PHE A 93 -5.87 -3.01 -20.25
N HIS A 94 -6.74 -3.99 -20.49
CA HIS A 94 -7.22 -4.36 -21.84
C HIS A 94 -6.08 -4.52 -22.89
N GLY A 95 -4.89 -4.94 -22.47
CA GLY A 95 -3.74 -5.16 -23.34
C GLY A 95 -3.17 -3.93 -24.07
N ASN A 96 -3.49 -2.71 -23.64
CA ASN A 96 -2.98 -1.51 -24.31
C ASN A 96 -2.35 -0.47 -23.37
N ALA A 97 -1.38 0.28 -23.91
CA ALA A 97 -0.61 1.27 -23.16
C ALA A 97 -1.45 2.47 -22.67
N LYS A 98 -2.55 2.81 -23.33
CA LYS A 98 -3.40 3.95 -22.92
C LYS A 98 -4.12 3.67 -21.62
N SER A 99 -4.60 2.44 -21.42
CA SER A 99 -5.27 2.04 -20.18
C SER A 99 -4.34 2.07 -18.95
N LYS A 100 -3.02 2.02 -19.15
CA LYS A 100 -2.00 2.13 -18.09
C LYS A 100 -1.62 3.58 -17.71
N ALA A 101 -2.37 4.57 -18.15
CA ALA A 101 -2.07 5.98 -17.87
C ALA A 101 -1.97 6.27 -16.37
N GLY A 102 -2.89 5.69 -15.57
CA GLY A 102 -2.86 5.80 -14.10
C GLY A 102 -1.58 5.18 -13.50
N ALA A 103 -1.28 3.93 -13.86
CA ALA A 103 -0.08 3.24 -13.39
C ALA A 103 1.21 4.04 -13.68
N ARG A 104 1.28 4.65 -14.88
CA ARG A 104 2.40 5.53 -15.24
C ARG A 104 2.44 6.82 -14.43
N ARG A 105 1.27 7.34 -14.03
CA ARG A 105 1.18 8.63 -13.32
C ARG A 105 1.50 8.50 -11.83
N PHE A 106 1.19 7.41 -11.18
CA PHE A 106 1.38 7.21 -9.74
C PHE A 106 2.79 7.59 -9.24
N PRO A 107 3.90 7.15 -9.85
CA PRO A 107 5.24 7.53 -9.38
C PRO A 107 5.49 9.05 -9.35
N TRP A 108 4.86 9.79 -10.25
CA TRP A 108 4.94 11.26 -10.29
C TRP A 108 4.16 11.93 -9.15
N CYS A 109 3.17 11.23 -8.60
CA CYS A 109 2.33 11.74 -7.53
C CYS A 109 2.92 11.49 -6.12
N ILE A 110 4.09 10.86 -6.00
CA ILE A 110 4.75 10.69 -4.69
C ILE A 110 5.29 12.04 -4.23
N PRO A 111 4.84 12.59 -3.08
CA PRO A 111 5.20 13.93 -2.64
C PRO A 111 6.54 13.94 -1.89
N PHE A 112 7.67 13.78 -2.59
CA PHE A 112 8.99 13.77 -1.95
C PHE A 112 9.34 15.10 -1.26
N ALA A 113 9.67 16.11 -2.08
CA ALA A 113 10.02 17.45 -1.61
C ALA A 113 8.96 18.49 -1.98
N GLU A 114 7.94 18.09 -2.72
CA GLU A 114 6.90 18.96 -3.23
C GLU A 114 5.63 18.77 -2.39
N PRO A 115 5.34 19.65 -1.44
CA PRO A 115 4.21 19.48 -0.51
C PRO A 115 2.84 19.45 -1.19
N GLU A 116 2.76 19.92 -2.43
CA GLU A 116 1.51 19.94 -3.23
C GLU A 116 1.28 18.64 -3.99
N ALA A 117 2.32 17.82 -4.21
CA ALA A 117 2.20 16.60 -4.99
C ALA A 117 1.38 15.53 -4.26
N GLY A 118 0.66 14.70 -5.02
CA GLY A 118 -0.02 13.51 -4.51
C GLY A 118 -0.98 13.74 -3.36
N SER A 119 -1.58 14.94 -3.27
CA SER A 119 -2.45 15.32 -2.15
C SER A 119 -1.73 15.29 -0.79
N ALA A 120 -0.46 15.69 -0.73
CA ALA A 120 0.39 15.65 0.47
C ALA A 120 -0.29 16.25 1.70
N MET A 121 -0.93 17.42 1.57
CA MET A 121 -1.68 18.07 2.65
C MET A 121 -2.81 17.19 3.19
N ARG A 122 -3.59 16.56 2.30
CA ARG A 122 -4.68 15.65 2.71
C ARG A 122 -4.14 14.39 3.38
N GLN A 123 -3.01 13.87 2.90
CA GLN A 123 -2.34 12.74 3.54
C GLN A 123 -1.86 13.09 4.95
N ALA A 124 -1.24 14.27 5.13
CA ALA A 124 -0.80 14.74 6.44
C ALA A 124 -1.99 14.92 7.40
N ASN A 125 -3.09 15.49 6.92
CA ASN A 125 -4.31 15.62 7.70
C ASN A 125 -4.90 14.26 8.08
N ALA A 126 -4.92 13.30 7.17
CA ALA A 126 -5.38 11.94 7.45
C ALA A 126 -4.50 11.26 8.51
N PHE A 127 -3.18 11.43 8.43
CA PHE A 127 -2.25 10.91 9.43
C PHE A 127 -2.56 11.45 10.83
N GLU A 128 -2.80 12.76 10.97
CA GLU A 128 -3.14 13.39 12.26
C GLU A 128 -4.50 12.91 12.77
N ASN A 129 -5.51 12.81 11.90
CA ASN A 129 -6.84 12.33 12.29
C ASN A 129 -6.85 10.87 12.74
N LEU A 130 -6.03 10.00 12.13
CA LEU A 130 -5.91 8.61 12.55
C LEU A 130 -5.40 8.44 13.99
N LYS A 131 -4.63 9.38 14.53
CA LYS A 131 -4.18 9.36 15.92
C LYS A 131 -5.34 9.50 16.92
N THR A 132 -6.45 10.09 16.50
CA THR A 132 -7.65 10.27 17.30
C THR A 132 -8.78 9.32 16.94
N TRP A 133 -8.54 8.41 16.00
CA TRP A 133 -9.50 7.40 15.57
C TRP A 133 -9.93 6.51 16.74
N LYS A 134 -11.24 6.26 16.88
CA LYS A 134 -11.80 5.52 18.02
C LYS A 134 -11.97 4.03 17.77
N GLY A 135 -12.14 3.63 16.51
CA GLY A 135 -12.27 2.24 16.14
C GLY A 135 -10.94 1.47 16.15
N PRO A 136 -10.98 0.14 16.07
CA PRO A 136 -9.77 -0.67 15.97
C PRO A 136 -9.00 -0.39 14.67
N ILE A 137 -7.68 -0.24 14.77
CA ILE A 137 -6.76 -0.22 13.64
C ILE A 137 -5.79 -1.38 13.78
N HIS A 138 -5.62 -2.15 12.71
CA HIS A 138 -4.70 -3.29 12.66
C HIS A 138 -3.65 -3.05 11.58
N PHE A 139 -2.40 -2.94 11.99
CA PHE A 139 -1.27 -2.94 11.07
C PHE A 139 -0.79 -4.37 10.89
N ILE A 140 -0.79 -4.87 9.66
CA ILE A 140 -0.32 -6.22 9.30
C ILE A 140 0.67 -6.05 8.14
N PHE A 141 1.97 -6.19 8.42
CA PHE A 141 3.02 -5.89 7.46
C PHE A 141 3.78 -7.14 7.04
N GLY A 142 4.05 -7.28 5.75
CA GLY A 142 5.00 -8.25 5.24
C GLY A 142 6.42 -7.90 5.69
N ALA A 143 7.15 -8.88 6.22
CA ALA A 143 8.48 -8.68 6.81
C ALA A 143 9.53 -8.21 5.79
N ASN A 144 9.38 -8.60 4.53
CA ASN A 144 10.41 -8.46 3.50
C ASN A 144 10.13 -7.32 2.50
N ASP A 145 9.22 -6.39 2.84
CA ASP A 145 8.95 -5.25 1.96
C ASP A 145 10.09 -4.22 1.99
N PRO A 146 10.81 -4.01 0.88
CA PRO A 146 11.87 -3.01 0.82
C PRO A 146 11.33 -1.59 0.62
N ILE A 147 10.07 -1.44 0.20
CA ILE A 147 9.43 -0.15 -0.12
C ILE A 147 8.86 0.47 1.15
N PHE A 148 8.00 -0.28 1.84
CA PHE A 148 7.40 0.10 3.12
C PHE A 148 7.80 -0.90 4.21
N PRO A 149 9.01 -0.78 4.77
CA PRO A 149 9.53 -1.77 5.72
C PRO A 149 8.70 -1.80 7.01
N PRO A 150 8.68 -2.94 7.72
CA PRO A 150 7.91 -3.11 8.97
C PRO A 150 8.23 -2.06 10.05
N SER A 151 9.43 -1.50 10.04
CA SER A 151 9.82 -0.40 10.95
C SER A 151 8.92 0.83 10.82
N TRP A 152 8.42 1.12 9.61
CA TRP A 152 7.47 2.20 9.39
C TRP A 152 6.11 1.91 10.01
N GLY A 153 5.57 0.73 9.74
CA GLY A 153 4.29 0.30 10.31
C GLY A 153 4.35 0.28 11.84
N ARG A 154 5.44 -0.22 12.42
CA ARG A 154 5.68 -0.24 13.87
C ARG A 154 5.73 1.16 14.46
N ARG A 155 6.50 2.07 13.83
CA ARG A 155 6.56 3.47 14.26
C ARG A 155 5.19 4.15 14.16
N TRP A 156 4.48 3.90 13.07
CA TRP A 156 3.16 4.48 12.86
C TRP A 156 2.14 3.95 13.88
N SER A 157 2.08 2.64 14.09
CA SER A 157 1.17 2.03 15.08
C SER A 157 1.44 2.55 16.50
N SER A 158 2.68 2.85 16.85
CA SER A 158 3.00 3.42 18.18
C SER A 158 2.43 4.82 18.41
N LEU A 159 2.05 5.53 17.36
CA LEU A 159 1.42 6.85 17.41
C LEU A 159 -0.12 6.79 17.42
N VAL A 160 -0.70 5.61 17.23
CA VAL A 160 -2.15 5.39 17.16
C VAL A 160 -2.61 4.53 18.32
N PRO A 161 -3.23 5.11 19.39
CA PRO A 161 -3.47 4.40 20.65
C PRO A 161 -4.34 3.15 20.54
N SER A 162 -5.28 3.10 19.58
CA SER A 162 -6.19 1.96 19.38
C SER A 162 -5.69 0.91 18.40
N SER A 163 -4.40 0.94 18.04
CA SER A 163 -3.85 0.04 17.02
C SER A 163 -3.19 -1.21 17.60
N SER A 164 -3.06 -2.24 16.75
CA SER A 164 -2.15 -3.38 16.91
C SER A 164 -1.19 -3.45 15.73
N PHE A 165 -0.06 -4.15 15.92
CA PHE A 165 0.93 -4.35 14.87
C PHE A 165 1.39 -5.80 14.83
N ASP A 166 1.22 -6.43 13.69
CA ASP A 166 1.60 -7.82 13.42
C ASP A 166 2.47 -7.89 12.15
N ILE A 167 3.30 -8.92 12.07
CA ILE A 167 4.19 -9.19 10.93
C ILE A 167 3.82 -10.52 10.30
N ILE A 168 3.81 -10.55 8.97
CA ILE A 168 3.75 -11.78 8.19
C ILE A 168 5.15 -12.10 7.70
N GLU A 169 5.71 -13.18 8.22
CA GLU A 169 7.02 -13.67 7.80
C GLU A 169 7.02 -14.15 6.35
N ASN A 170 8.13 -13.96 5.64
CA ASN A 170 8.29 -14.34 4.24
C ASN A 170 7.24 -13.72 3.29
N ALA A 171 6.73 -12.55 3.61
CA ALA A 171 5.87 -11.77 2.72
C ALA A 171 6.53 -10.42 2.41
N GLY A 172 6.42 -9.99 1.16
CA GLY A 172 7.02 -8.75 0.67
C GLY A 172 6.00 -7.64 0.47
N HIS A 173 6.27 -6.80 -0.53
CA HIS A 173 5.43 -5.65 -0.84
C HIS A 173 3.99 -6.02 -1.22
N PHE A 174 3.81 -7.07 -2.02
CA PHE A 174 2.50 -7.61 -2.35
C PHE A 174 2.10 -8.71 -1.36
N CYS A 175 2.06 -8.35 -0.08
CA CYS A 175 1.81 -9.29 1.01
C CYS A 175 0.47 -10.02 0.87
N GLN A 176 -0.53 -9.43 0.23
CA GLN A 176 -1.82 -10.05 -0.07
C GLN A 176 -1.70 -11.22 -1.07
N GLU A 177 -0.70 -11.17 -1.98
CA GLU A 177 -0.41 -12.26 -2.91
C GLU A 177 0.50 -13.32 -2.29
N ASP A 178 1.46 -12.88 -1.48
CA ASP A 178 2.38 -13.79 -0.79
C ASP A 178 1.67 -14.60 0.30
N ALA A 179 0.75 -13.98 1.05
CA ALA A 179 0.21 -14.54 2.30
C ALA A 179 -1.24 -14.09 2.61
N GLY A 180 -2.09 -13.96 1.59
CA GLY A 180 -3.46 -13.45 1.75
C GLY A 180 -4.29 -14.23 2.78
N GLU A 181 -4.20 -15.56 2.79
CA GLU A 181 -4.92 -16.42 3.74
C GLU A 181 -4.42 -16.20 5.19
N GLU A 182 -3.12 -16.01 5.38
CA GLU A 182 -2.55 -15.72 6.70
C GLU A 182 -3.00 -14.35 7.21
N ILE A 183 -3.01 -13.33 6.33
CA ILE A 183 -3.51 -11.99 6.66
C ILE A 183 -4.96 -12.05 7.10
N VAL A 184 -5.82 -12.77 6.36
CA VAL A 184 -7.24 -12.95 6.72
C VAL A 184 -7.38 -13.70 8.03
N SER A 185 -6.61 -14.75 8.26
CA SER A 185 -6.63 -15.51 9.50
C SER A 185 -6.26 -14.65 10.70
N GLN A 186 -5.17 -13.88 10.61
CA GLN A 186 -4.77 -12.94 11.67
C GLN A 186 -5.84 -11.87 11.90
N PHE A 187 -6.39 -11.31 10.84
CA PHE A 187 -7.48 -10.34 10.95
C PHE A 187 -8.70 -10.90 11.69
N LEU A 188 -9.11 -12.12 11.39
CA LEU A 188 -10.24 -12.76 12.07
C LEU A 188 -9.96 -12.97 13.57
N GLU A 189 -8.75 -13.36 13.93
CA GLU A 189 -8.34 -13.46 15.34
C GLU A 189 -8.34 -12.09 16.05
N LEU A 190 -7.89 -11.04 15.37
CA LEU A 190 -7.97 -9.67 15.90
C LEU A 190 -9.42 -9.20 16.08
N CYS A 191 -10.32 -9.58 15.20
CA CYS A 191 -11.76 -9.30 15.35
C CYS A 191 -12.35 -9.95 16.59
N LYS A 192 -11.97 -11.18 16.91
CA LYS A 192 -12.40 -11.87 18.14
C LYS A 192 -11.91 -11.17 19.41
N LYS A 193 -10.65 -10.69 19.39
CA LYS A 193 -10.02 -10.01 20.54
C LYS A 193 -10.54 -8.58 20.73
N ARG A 194 -10.97 -7.93 19.67
CA ARG A 194 -11.47 -6.55 19.67
C ARG A 194 -12.77 -6.48 18.87
N PRO A 195 -13.90 -6.93 19.43
CA PRO A 195 -15.20 -6.76 18.79
C PRO A 195 -15.52 -5.28 18.62
N ILE A 196 -16.42 -4.97 17.68
CA ILE A 196 -16.94 -3.62 17.42
C ILE A 196 -18.06 -3.34 18.39
#